data_4a46933e0fb041d6ba1c4d3e85833430
#
_entry.id   4a46933e0fb041d6ba1c4d3e85833430
#
_cell.length_a   1.000
_cell.length_b   1.000
_cell.length_c   1.000
_cell.angle_alpha   90.00
_cell.angle_beta   90.00
_cell.angle_gamma   90.00
#
_symmetry.space_group_name_H-M   'P 1'
#
loop_
_entity.id
_entity.type
_entity.pdbx_description
1 polymer ?
#
loop_
_entity_poly.entity_id
_entity_poly.type
_entity_poly.pdbx_seq_one_letter_code
_entity_poly.pdbx_strand_id
1 'polypeptide(L)'
;NDFLSHTKTFELKSRVARMIKSQGWPMVLNVVIHRYNIDHIDRIIGMAAELGAEYLELANTQYYSWAYLNRDQLLPTHAQLQQAERTTDAWRARLGDRMRIFFVAPDYHEGKAKKCVNGWGNMFLNVAPDGTALPCHTAKMLPGLDFPNVREHSLRDIWFDSEGFNRYRGTGWMKEPCSGCEPREQDLGGCRCQAFMLANDPAAAD
;
A
#
# COMPACT_ATOMS: atom_id res chain seq x y z
N ASN A 1 0.68 -0.05 17.82
CA ASN A 1 1.40 -1.20 17.23
C ASN A 1 1.07 -2.48 18.00
N ASP A 2 1.47 -2.59 19.25
CA ASP A 2 1.46 -3.84 20.03
C ASP A 2 0.06 -4.44 20.23
N PHE A 3 -0.95 -3.59 20.37
CA PHE A 3 -2.36 -4.02 20.47
C PHE A 3 -2.82 -4.78 19.22
N LEU A 4 -2.58 -4.24 18.02
CA LEU A 4 -3.04 -4.87 16.77
C LEU A 4 -2.15 -6.04 16.32
N SER A 5 -0.86 -5.96 16.60
CA SER A 5 0.09 -7.02 16.19
C SER A 5 0.15 -8.17 17.19
N HIS A 6 -0.48 -8.04 18.37
CA HIS A 6 -0.38 -8.96 19.48
C HIS A 6 1.07 -9.31 19.89
N THR A 7 2.01 -8.39 19.59
CA THR A 7 3.43 -8.55 19.89
C THR A 7 3.98 -7.28 20.54
N LYS A 8 4.82 -7.43 21.56
CA LYS A 8 5.47 -6.29 22.26
C LYS A 8 6.74 -5.85 21.51
N THR A 9 6.56 -5.24 20.34
CA THR A 9 7.69 -4.89 19.44
C THR A 9 7.88 -3.38 19.23
N PHE A 10 7.03 -2.53 19.75
CA PHE A 10 7.12 -1.07 19.55
C PHE A 10 8.45 -0.49 20.03
N GLU A 11 8.85 -0.83 21.25
CA GLU A 11 10.12 -0.33 21.81
C GLU A 11 11.34 -0.87 21.05
N LEU A 12 11.30 -2.14 20.64
CA LEU A 12 12.36 -2.73 19.83
C LEU A 12 12.50 -1.98 18.50
N LYS A 13 11.39 -1.76 17.79
CA LYS A 13 11.38 -1.00 16.53
C LYS A 13 11.91 0.42 16.72
N SER A 14 11.52 1.10 17.79
CA SER A 14 12.00 2.44 18.11
C SER A 14 13.51 2.47 18.39
N ARG A 15 14.06 1.47 19.08
CA ARG A 15 15.52 1.33 19.29
C ARG A 15 16.26 1.07 17.98
N VAL A 16 15.72 0.19 17.14
CA VAL A 16 16.29 -0.11 15.82
C VAL A 16 16.30 1.14 14.94
N ALA A 17 15.22 1.93 14.93
CA ALA A 17 15.17 3.19 14.20
C ALA A 17 16.27 4.17 14.65
N ARG A 18 16.47 4.35 15.96
CA ARG A 18 17.58 5.18 16.49
C ARG A 18 18.95 4.63 16.10
N MET A 19 19.12 3.32 16.14
CA MET A 19 20.38 2.67 15.73
C MET A 19 20.66 2.91 14.25
N ILE A 20 19.67 2.78 13.37
CA ILE A 20 19.80 3.09 11.93
C ILE A 20 20.28 4.54 11.75
N LYS A 21 19.65 5.48 12.43
CA LYS A 21 20.03 6.91 12.33
C LYS A 21 21.40 7.20 12.93
N SER A 22 21.81 6.53 13.99
CA SER A 22 23.16 6.70 14.56
C SER A 22 24.28 6.24 13.62
N GLN A 23 23.98 5.39 12.64
CA GLN A 23 24.89 4.98 11.58
C GLN A 23 24.89 5.94 10.37
N GLY A 24 24.09 7.01 10.41
CA GLY A 24 23.97 7.96 9.29
C GLY A 24 23.17 7.43 8.09
N TRP A 25 22.46 6.33 8.24
CA TRP A 25 21.68 5.76 7.13
C TRP A 25 20.36 6.48 6.92
N PRO A 26 19.90 6.61 5.66
CA PRO A 26 18.58 7.14 5.38
C PRO A 26 17.51 6.17 5.90
N MET A 27 16.39 6.75 6.37
CA MET A 27 15.31 5.96 6.95
C MET A 27 13.95 6.40 6.43
N VAL A 28 13.18 5.44 5.96
CA VAL A 28 11.76 5.59 5.64
C VAL A 28 10.96 4.91 6.74
N LEU A 29 10.02 5.62 7.35
CA LEU A 29 9.04 5.04 8.26
C LEU A 29 7.71 4.85 7.52
N ASN A 30 7.13 3.67 7.64
CA ASN A 30 5.79 3.38 7.17
C ASN A 30 4.88 3.11 8.37
N VAL A 31 3.76 3.82 8.41
CA VAL A 31 2.74 3.66 9.45
C VAL A 31 1.39 3.41 8.79
N VAL A 32 0.87 2.21 8.98
CA VAL A 32 -0.46 1.85 8.49
C VAL A 32 -1.52 2.55 9.32
N ILE A 33 -2.39 3.31 8.66
CA ILE A 33 -3.43 4.13 9.28
C ILE A 33 -4.74 3.36 9.31
N HIS A 34 -5.38 3.38 10.46
CA HIS A 34 -6.66 2.76 10.74
C HIS A 34 -7.39 3.56 11.82
N ARG A 35 -8.67 3.25 12.09
CA ARG A 35 -9.52 3.97 13.04
C ARG A 35 -8.89 4.18 14.44
N TYR A 36 -8.10 3.24 14.93
CA TYR A 36 -7.51 3.32 16.28
C TYR A 36 -6.28 4.23 16.40
N ASN A 37 -5.66 4.63 15.27
CA ASN A 37 -4.46 5.47 15.32
C ASN A 37 -4.57 6.78 14.53
N ILE A 38 -5.57 6.93 13.68
CA ILE A 38 -5.71 8.11 12.82
C ILE A 38 -5.85 9.41 13.63
N ASP A 39 -6.51 9.37 14.77
CA ASP A 39 -6.67 10.55 15.64
C ASP A 39 -5.35 10.95 16.36
N HIS A 40 -4.31 10.12 16.19
CA HIS A 40 -2.97 10.35 16.74
C HIS A 40 -1.93 10.73 15.69
N ILE A 41 -2.36 11.17 14.50
CA ILE A 41 -1.46 11.54 13.38
C ILE A 41 -0.42 12.58 13.81
N ASP A 42 -0.80 13.58 14.58
CA ASP A 42 0.12 14.58 15.11
C ASP A 42 1.29 13.95 15.89
N ARG A 43 1.00 13.03 16.80
CA ARG A 43 2.00 12.31 17.59
C ARG A 43 2.86 11.38 16.73
N ILE A 44 2.26 10.74 15.72
CA ILE A 44 2.95 9.82 14.80
C ILE A 44 3.97 10.60 13.98
N ILE A 45 3.57 11.75 13.42
CA ILE A 45 4.47 12.59 12.62
C ILE A 45 5.57 13.19 13.51
N GLY A 46 5.22 13.66 14.72
CA GLY A 46 6.18 14.16 15.68
C GLY A 46 7.25 13.12 16.04
N MET A 47 6.84 11.89 16.33
CA MET A 47 7.75 10.77 16.61
C MET A 47 8.68 10.47 15.42
N ALA A 48 8.15 10.47 14.19
CA ALA A 48 8.96 10.24 13.00
C ALA A 48 10.01 11.33 12.81
N ALA A 49 9.64 12.59 13.03
CA ALA A 49 10.55 13.73 13.00
C ALA A 49 11.64 13.66 14.09
N GLU A 50 11.26 13.28 15.30
CA GLU A 50 12.21 13.08 16.43
C GLU A 50 13.18 11.93 16.18
N LEU A 51 12.73 10.87 15.50
CA LEU A 51 13.59 9.76 15.09
C LEU A 51 14.52 10.14 13.92
N GLY A 52 14.32 11.29 13.28
CA GLY A 52 15.14 11.78 12.18
C GLY A 52 14.88 11.05 10.87
N ALA A 53 13.65 10.58 10.63
CA ALA A 53 13.27 9.97 9.37
C ALA A 53 13.32 11.01 8.23
N GLU A 54 13.84 10.63 7.08
CA GLU A 54 13.80 11.45 5.87
C GLU A 54 12.44 11.35 5.17
N TYR A 55 11.78 10.20 5.31
CA TYR A 55 10.47 9.95 4.71
C TYR A 55 9.55 9.30 5.73
N LEU A 56 8.31 9.75 5.74
CA LEU A 56 7.21 9.12 6.46
C LEU A 56 6.08 8.80 5.48
N GLU A 57 5.71 7.55 5.38
CA GLU A 57 4.51 7.13 4.69
C GLU A 57 3.40 6.83 5.71
N LEU A 58 2.32 7.60 5.63
CA LEU A 58 1.07 7.34 6.31
C LEU A 58 0.20 6.53 5.35
N ALA A 59 0.36 5.23 5.39
CA ALA A 59 -0.25 4.31 4.44
C ALA A 59 -1.68 3.97 4.84
N ASN A 60 -2.61 4.00 3.89
CA ASN A 60 -3.95 3.49 4.13
C ASN A 60 -3.94 1.97 4.36
N THR A 61 -4.76 1.50 5.30
CA THR A 61 -5.03 0.07 5.44
C THR A 61 -5.68 -0.46 4.17
N GLN A 62 -5.10 -1.48 3.58
CA GLN A 62 -5.70 -2.17 2.44
C GLN A 62 -6.68 -3.23 2.94
N TYR A 63 -7.94 -3.14 2.47
CA TYR A 63 -9.02 -3.98 2.97
C TYR A 63 -9.17 -5.27 2.17
N TYR A 64 -8.29 -6.23 2.46
CA TYR A 64 -8.39 -7.62 2.02
C TYR A 64 -8.07 -8.56 3.20
N SER A 65 -8.41 -9.85 3.08
CA SER A 65 -8.18 -10.85 4.13
C SER A 65 -8.70 -10.37 5.50
N TRP A 66 -7.90 -10.43 6.56
CA TRP A 66 -8.27 -10.03 7.92
C TRP A 66 -8.71 -8.57 8.05
N ALA A 67 -8.09 -7.65 7.32
CA ALA A 67 -8.49 -6.25 7.36
C ALA A 67 -9.89 -6.07 6.77
N TYR A 68 -10.23 -6.79 5.70
CA TYR A 68 -11.58 -6.77 5.12
C TYR A 68 -12.63 -7.35 6.08
N LEU A 69 -12.34 -8.46 6.73
CA LEU A 69 -13.24 -9.07 7.71
C LEU A 69 -13.51 -8.18 8.93
N ASN A 70 -12.55 -7.33 9.29
CA ASN A 70 -12.63 -6.41 10.42
C ASN A 70 -12.83 -4.94 10.00
N ARG A 71 -13.24 -4.67 8.76
CA ARG A 71 -13.32 -3.32 8.21
C ARG A 71 -14.21 -2.37 9.01
N ASP A 72 -15.30 -2.87 9.57
CA ASP A 72 -16.25 -2.07 10.36
C ASP A 72 -15.59 -1.45 11.60
N GLN A 73 -14.53 -2.08 12.11
CA GLN A 73 -13.75 -1.59 13.24
C GLN A 73 -12.50 -0.81 12.82
N LEU A 74 -11.95 -1.11 11.63
CA LEU A 74 -10.67 -0.57 11.19
C LEU A 74 -10.82 0.66 10.28
N LEU A 75 -11.93 0.78 9.53
CA LEU A 75 -12.15 1.89 8.60
C LEU A 75 -12.26 3.23 9.34
N PRO A 76 -11.38 4.19 9.04
CA PRO A 76 -11.58 5.58 9.49
C PRO A 76 -12.84 6.18 8.89
N THR A 77 -13.44 7.11 9.60
CA THR A 77 -14.51 7.95 9.06
C THR A 77 -13.96 9.01 8.11
N HIS A 78 -14.80 9.55 7.22
CA HIS A 78 -14.42 10.69 6.37
C HIS A 78 -13.94 11.91 7.18
N ALA A 79 -14.59 12.20 8.32
CA ALA A 79 -14.18 13.29 9.19
C ALA A 79 -12.79 13.08 9.78
N GLN A 80 -12.46 11.84 10.19
CA GLN A 80 -11.13 11.49 10.67
C GLN A 80 -10.08 11.62 9.57
N LEU A 81 -10.38 11.16 8.35
CA LEU A 81 -9.48 11.30 7.20
C LEU A 81 -9.20 12.76 6.86
N GLN A 82 -10.24 13.59 6.78
CA GLN A 82 -10.09 15.03 6.54
C GLN A 82 -9.27 15.73 7.63
N GLN A 83 -9.47 15.36 8.90
CA GLN A 83 -8.67 15.92 10.00
C GLN A 83 -7.22 15.46 9.93
N ALA A 84 -6.97 14.19 9.62
CA ALA A 84 -5.62 13.65 9.46
C ALA A 84 -4.87 14.32 8.31
N GLU A 85 -5.56 14.59 7.20
CA GLU A 85 -5.00 15.31 6.05
C GLU A 85 -4.60 16.74 6.41
N ARG A 86 -5.51 17.50 7.04
CA ARG A 86 -5.20 18.87 7.54
C ARG A 86 -4.01 18.87 8.50
N THR A 87 -3.95 17.91 9.42
CA THR A 87 -2.83 17.77 10.36
C THR A 87 -1.53 17.48 9.61
N THR A 88 -1.59 16.60 8.62
CA THR A 88 -0.44 16.25 7.78
C THR A 88 0.08 17.44 7.00
N ASP A 89 -0.81 18.26 6.42
CA ASP A 89 -0.44 19.46 5.67
C ASP A 89 0.21 20.52 6.57
N ALA A 90 -0.32 20.72 7.78
CA ALA A 90 0.32 21.60 8.76
C ALA A 90 1.74 21.14 9.12
N TRP A 91 1.96 19.83 9.26
CA TRP A 91 3.28 19.27 9.48
C TRP A 91 4.21 19.39 8.27
N ARG A 92 3.70 19.20 7.06
CA ARG A 92 4.48 19.42 5.81
C ARG A 92 4.99 20.86 5.74
N ALA A 93 4.12 21.83 6.01
CA ALA A 93 4.50 23.24 6.03
C ALA A 93 5.55 23.54 7.11
N ARG A 94 5.44 22.94 8.30
CA ARG A 94 6.37 23.12 9.42
C ARG A 94 7.72 22.47 9.20
N LEU A 95 7.75 21.28 8.59
CA LEU A 95 8.96 20.51 8.41
C LEU A 95 9.76 20.92 7.16
N GLY A 96 9.08 21.41 6.11
CA GLY A 96 9.71 21.70 4.84
C GLY A 96 10.48 20.50 4.29
N ASP A 97 11.72 20.69 3.90
CA ASP A 97 12.57 19.64 3.33
C ASP A 97 13.19 18.68 4.36
N ARG A 98 12.98 18.91 5.66
CA ARG A 98 13.56 18.04 6.71
C ARG A 98 13.01 16.62 6.70
N MET A 99 11.74 16.45 6.35
CA MET A 99 11.07 15.15 6.21
C MET A 99 9.95 15.25 5.20
N ARG A 100 9.92 14.35 4.23
CA ARG A 100 8.81 14.24 3.28
C ARG A 100 7.74 13.31 3.83
N ILE A 101 6.48 13.76 3.79
CA ILE A 101 5.35 12.99 4.29
C ILE A 101 4.45 12.61 3.12
N PHE A 102 4.28 11.32 2.90
CA PHE A 102 3.31 10.75 1.98
C PHE A 102 2.06 10.37 2.77
N PHE A 103 0.94 11.02 2.49
CA PHE A 103 -0.36 10.63 3.02
C PHE A 103 -1.11 9.91 1.92
N VAL A 104 -1.29 8.60 2.07
CA VAL A 104 -1.99 7.75 1.11
C VAL A 104 -3.44 7.66 1.53
N ALA A 105 -4.27 8.56 1.00
CA ALA A 105 -5.71 8.53 1.26
C ALA A 105 -6.34 7.28 0.62
N PRO A 106 -7.37 6.68 1.21
CA PRO A 106 -8.07 5.55 0.62
C PRO A 106 -8.94 5.99 -0.57
N ASP A 107 -9.15 5.09 -1.53
CA ASP A 107 -9.92 5.36 -2.74
C ASP A 107 -11.36 5.78 -2.44
N TYR A 108 -12.00 5.15 -1.46
CA TYR A 108 -13.34 5.51 -1.01
C TYR A 108 -13.45 6.95 -0.46
N HIS A 109 -12.35 7.54 -0.01
CA HIS A 109 -12.31 8.94 0.46
C HIS A 109 -12.20 9.93 -0.71
N GLU A 110 -11.38 9.61 -1.69
CA GLU A 110 -11.18 10.45 -2.87
C GLU A 110 -12.25 10.22 -3.94
N GLY A 111 -13.01 9.13 -3.86
CA GLY A 111 -14.01 8.76 -4.84
C GLY A 111 -13.43 8.40 -6.21
N LYS A 112 -12.16 8.00 -6.25
CA LYS A 112 -11.44 7.62 -7.47
C LYS A 112 -10.56 6.41 -7.20
N ALA A 113 -10.63 5.43 -8.08
CA ALA A 113 -9.71 4.32 -8.08
C ALA A 113 -8.28 4.80 -8.40
N LYS A 114 -7.29 4.27 -7.69
CA LYS A 114 -5.87 4.56 -7.92
C LYS A 114 -5.22 3.44 -8.69
N LYS A 115 -4.28 3.80 -9.56
CA LYS A 115 -3.46 2.79 -10.25
C LYS A 115 -2.89 1.78 -9.28
N CYS A 116 -3.18 0.51 -9.49
CA CYS A 116 -2.55 -0.58 -8.75
C CYS A 116 -1.04 -0.54 -8.94
N VAL A 117 -0.30 -0.09 -7.91
CA VAL A 117 1.17 0.00 -7.93
C VAL A 117 1.71 0.64 -9.23
N ASN A 118 1.07 1.73 -9.67
CA ASN A 118 1.31 2.43 -10.93
C ASN A 118 1.18 1.54 -12.18
N GLY A 119 0.34 0.54 -12.12
CA GLY A 119 0.08 -0.46 -13.14
C GLY A 119 0.66 -1.83 -12.77
N TRP A 120 -0.16 -2.86 -12.89
CA TRP A 120 0.19 -4.23 -12.59
C TRP A 120 1.45 -4.68 -13.34
N GLY A 121 2.44 -5.18 -12.61
CA GLY A 121 3.69 -5.66 -13.17
C GLY A 121 4.56 -4.61 -13.86
N ASN A 122 4.37 -3.30 -13.59
CA ASN A 122 5.05 -2.21 -14.28
C ASN A 122 6.22 -1.61 -13.49
N MET A 123 6.19 -1.63 -12.16
CA MET A 123 7.18 -0.89 -11.38
C MET A 123 8.17 -1.76 -10.61
N PHE A 124 7.70 -2.84 -10.00
CA PHE A 124 8.56 -3.66 -9.19
C PHE A 124 8.19 -5.15 -9.24
N LEU A 125 9.12 -5.94 -8.81
CA LEU A 125 8.98 -7.37 -8.56
C LEU A 125 9.30 -7.61 -7.09
N ASN A 126 8.35 -8.23 -6.39
CA ASN A 126 8.52 -8.65 -5.01
C ASN A 126 8.83 -10.15 -4.98
N VAL A 127 9.85 -10.54 -4.23
CA VAL A 127 10.17 -11.96 -4.03
C VAL A 127 9.72 -12.36 -2.63
N ALA A 128 8.79 -13.30 -2.58
CA ALA A 128 8.31 -13.87 -1.33
C ALA A 128 9.37 -14.81 -0.68
N PRO A 129 9.28 -15.13 0.62
CA PRO A 129 10.26 -15.97 1.30
C PRO A 129 10.45 -17.36 0.69
N ASP A 130 9.44 -17.89 0.01
CA ASP A 130 9.48 -19.15 -0.72
C ASP A 130 10.12 -19.06 -2.11
N GLY A 131 10.53 -17.85 -2.53
CA GLY A 131 11.10 -17.55 -3.84
C GLY A 131 10.08 -17.19 -4.91
N THR A 132 8.79 -17.16 -4.60
CA THR A 132 7.74 -16.76 -5.56
C THR A 132 7.91 -15.29 -5.93
N ALA A 133 7.93 -14.99 -7.22
CA ALA A 133 7.98 -13.62 -7.75
C ALA A 133 6.57 -13.07 -7.95
N LEU A 134 6.30 -11.90 -7.40
CA LEU A 134 4.97 -11.28 -7.40
C LEU A 134 5.04 -9.83 -7.92
N PRO A 135 4.06 -9.38 -8.72
CA PRO A 135 3.97 -7.99 -9.16
C PRO A 135 3.47 -7.04 -8.08
N CYS A 136 2.97 -7.57 -6.97
CA CYS A 136 2.52 -6.87 -5.76
C CYS A 136 2.55 -7.84 -4.59
N HIS A 137 2.79 -7.38 -3.34
CA HIS A 137 2.87 -8.29 -2.18
C HIS A 137 1.60 -9.11 -1.96
N THR A 138 0.46 -8.65 -2.44
CA THR A 138 -0.85 -9.28 -2.22
C THR A 138 -1.34 -10.07 -3.43
N ALA A 139 -0.60 -10.05 -4.53
CA ALA A 139 -1.00 -10.70 -5.78
C ALA A 139 -1.33 -12.19 -5.63
N LYS A 140 -0.66 -12.88 -4.71
CA LYS A 140 -0.86 -14.32 -4.43
C LYS A 140 -2.28 -14.67 -3.96
N MET A 141 -3.07 -13.68 -3.52
CA MET A 141 -4.46 -13.92 -3.12
C MET A 141 -5.44 -14.01 -4.30
N LEU A 142 -5.04 -13.60 -5.50
CA LEU A 142 -5.90 -13.67 -6.68
C LEU A 142 -5.93 -15.11 -7.21
N PRO A 143 -7.11 -15.71 -7.36
CA PRO A 143 -7.23 -17.08 -7.87
C PRO A 143 -6.90 -17.15 -9.35
N GLY A 144 -6.47 -18.35 -9.80
CA GLY A 144 -6.22 -18.63 -11.21
C GLY A 144 -5.00 -17.94 -11.80
N LEU A 145 -4.06 -17.49 -10.95
CA LEU A 145 -2.77 -16.95 -11.37
C LEU A 145 -1.63 -17.78 -10.80
N ASP A 146 -0.75 -18.20 -11.69
CA ASP A 146 0.51 -18.82 -11.33
C ASP A 146 1.64 -17.79 -11.36
N PHE A 147 2.42 -17.79 -10.29
CA PHE A 147 3.56 -16.90 -10.13
C PHE A 147 4.84 -17.70 -10.13
N PRO A 148 5.79 -17.41 -11.03
CA PRO A 148 7.02 -18.16 -11.17
C PRO A 148 7.96 -17.98 -9.96
N ASN A 149 8.84 -18.95 -9.75
CA ASN A 149 9.87 -18.90 -8.70
C ASN A 149 11.19 -18.40 -9.28
N VAL A 150 11.86 -17.47 -8.58
CA VAL A 150 13.17 -16.93 -8.99
C VAL A 150 14.30 -17.95 -8.99
N ARG A 151 14.10 -19.13 -8.37
CA ARG A 151 15.08 -20.22 -8.42
C ARG A 151 15.02 -21.04 -9.71
N GLU A 152 13.90 -20.94 -10.44
CA GLU A 152 13.59 -21.75 -11.62
C GLU A 152 13.57 -20.94 -12.91
N HIS A 153 13.29 -19.64 -12.78
CA HIS A 153 13.11 -18.73 -13.91
C HIS A 153 13.99 -17.50 -13.79
N SER A 154 14.50 -16.99 -14.91
CA SER A 154 15.22 -15.73 -14.92
C SER A 154 14.30 -14.54 -14.59
N LEU A 155 14.84 -13.49 -14.00
CA LEU A 155 14.06 -12.27 -13.73
C LEU A 155 13.48 -11.65 -14.99
N ARG A 156 14.18 -11.85 -16.14
CA ARG A 156 13.70 -11.39 -17.44
C ARG A 156 12.44 -12.14 -17.85
N ASP A 157 12.47 -13.46 -17.81
CA ASP A 157 11.32 -14.31 -18.22
C ASP A 157 10.14 -14.07 -17.28
N ILE A 158 10.40 -13.94 -15.96
CA ILE A 158 9.39 -13.59 -14.96
C ILE A 158 8.70 -12.27 -15.33
N TRP A 159 9.50 -11.24 -15.62
CA TRP A 159 8.99 -9.90 -15.86
C TRP A 159 8.25 -9.73 -17.17
N PHE A 160 8.77 -10.33 -18.26
CA PHE A 160 8.25 -10.10 -19.61
C PHE A 160 7.31 -11.19 -20.09
N ASP A 161 7.53 -12.43 -19.67
CA ASP A 161 6.89 -13.58 -20.32
C ASP A 161 5.91 -14.34 -19.41
N SER A 162 5.95 -14.11 -18.08
CA SER A 162 5.06 -14.84 -17.16
C SER A 162 3.61 -14.33 -17.21
N GLU A 163 2.66 -15.26 -17.14
CA GLU A 163 1.23 -14.96 -17.11
C GLU A 163 0.87 -14.09 -15.91
N GLY A 164 1.37 -14.40 -14.72
CA GLY A 164 1.08 -13.67 -13.48
C GLY A 164 1.45 -12.19 -13.55
N PHE A 165 2.52 -11.82 -14.29
CA PHE A 165 2.90 -10.43 -14.50
C PHE A 165 2.15 -9.76 -15.65
N ASN A 166 1.75 -10.53 -16.67
CA ASN A 166 1.10 -9.99 -17.87
C ASN A 166 -0.42 -9.87 -17.75
N ARG A 167 -1.04 -10.61 -16.84
CA ARG A 167 -2.50 -10.77 -16.74
C ARG A 167 -3.29 -9.46 -16.73
N TYR A 168 -2.79 -8.46 -16.02
CA TYR A 168 -3.48 -7.17 -15.86
C TYR A 168 -2.64 -5.98 -16.32
N ARG A 169 -1.64 -6.20 -17.19
CA ARG A 169 -0.92 -5.11 -17.83
C ARG A 169 -1.79 -4.40 -18.85
N GLY A 170 -1.75 -3.06 -18.85
CA GLY A 170 -2.57 -2.24 -19.73
C GLY A 170 -4.06 -2.36 -19.42
N THR A 171 -4.89 -2.16 -20.41
CA THR A 171 -6.37 -2.08 -20.29
C THR A 171 -7.11 -3.18 -21.06
N GLY A 172 -6.40 -3.96 -21.86
CA GLY A 172 -7.01 -4.99 -22.75
C GLY A 172 -7.70 -6.16 -22.03
N TRP A 173 -7.46 -6.34 -20.74
CA TRP A 173 -8.09 -7.37 -19.90
C TRP A 173 -9.46 -6.94 -19.35
N MET A 174 -9.77 -5.63 -19.37
CA MET A 174 -10.97 -5.05 -18.77
C MET A 174 -12.23 -5.47 -19.51
N LYS A 175 -13.29 -5.72 -18.73
CA LYS A 175 -14.64 -5.97 -19.22
C LYS A 175 -15.50 -4.71 -19.07
N GLU A 176 -16.68 -4.70 -19.70
CA GLU A 176 -17.68 -3.66 -19.46
C GLU A 176 -18.12 -3.65 -17.95
N PRO A 177 -18.36 -2.46 -17.38
CA PRO A 177 -18.34 -1.12 -18.02
C PRO A 177 -16.94 -0.49 -18.10
N CYS A 178 -15.92 -1.10 -17.52
CA CYS A 178 -14.58 -0.48 -17.35
C CYS A 178 -13.81 -0.38 -18.66
N SER A 179 -14.04 -1.30 -19.62
CA SER A 179 -13.44 -1.23 -20.96
C SER A 179 -13.86 0.01 -21.74
N GLY A 180 -15.07 0.51 -21.53
CA GLY A 180 -15.61 1.75 -22.09
C GLY A 180 -15.37 3.00 -21.27
N CYS A 181 -14.78 2.90 -20.08
CA CYS A 181 -14.62 4.01 -19.15
C CYS A 181 -13.52 4.97 -19.61
N GLU A 182 -13.80 6.30 -19.60
CA GLU A 182 -12.85 7.32 -20.02
C GLU A 182 -11.54 7.31 -19.19
N PRO A 183 -11.55 7.23 -17.84
CA PRO A 183 -10.36 7.21 -17.03
C PRO A 183 -9.59 5.87 -17.01
N ARG A 184 -10.00 4.83 -17.75
CA ARG A 184 -9.37 3.49 -17.71
C ARG A 184 -7.85 3.48 -17.90
N GLU A 185 -7.33 4.39 -18.72
CA GLU A 185 -5.88 4.53 -18.95
C GLU A 185 -5.16 5.25 -17.79
N GLN A 186 -5.94 5.94 -16.95
CA GLN A 186 -5.41 6.68 -15.81
C GLN A 186 -5.37 5.82 -14.55
N ASP A 187 -6.42 5.05 -14.27
CA ASP A 187 -6.53 4.22 -13.06
C ASP A 187 -6.14 2.75 -13.28
N LEU A 188 -6.12 2.29 -14.54
CA LEU A 188 -5.84 0.89 -14.92
C LEU A 188 -6.71 -0.13 -14.18
N GLY A 189 -7.95 0.28 -13.86
CA GLY A 189 -8.96 -0.51 -13.17
C GLY A 189 -8.73 -0.67 -11.67
N GLY A 190 -7.91 0.16 -11.04
CA GLY A 190 -7.71 0.18 -9.60
C GLY A 190 -6.94 -1.02 -9.02
N CYS A 191 -7.11 -1.28 -7.73
CA CYS A 191 -6.44 -2.36 -7.02
C CYS A 191 -7.09 -3.71 -7.30
N ARG A 192 -6.39 -4.59 -8.01
CA ARG A 192 -6.90 -5.93 -8.39
C ARG A 192 -7.33 -6.79 -7.19
N CYS A 193 -6.55 -6.73 -6.12
CA CYS A 193 -6.81 -7.52 -4.92
C CYS A 193 -8.04 -7.01 -4.17
N GLN A 194 -8.22 -5.69 -4.10
CA GLN A 194 -9.39 -5.07 -3.46
C GLN A 194 -10.66 -5.33 -4.28
N ALA A 195 -10.60 -5.12 -5.60
CA ALA A 195 -11.71 -5.42 -6.50
C ALA A 195 -12.17 -6.89 -6.39
N PHE A 196 -11.22 -7.83 -6.37
CA PHE A 196 -11.55 -9.24 -6.16
C PHE A 196 -12.25 -9.49 -4.82
N MET A 197 -11.76 -8.88 -3.72
CA MET A 197 -12.38 -9.07 -2.40
C MET A 197 -13.81 -8.52 -2.32
N LEU A 198 -14.09 -7.45 -3.05
CA LEU A 198 -15.41 -6.83 -3.07
C LEU A 198 -16.39 -7.58 -3.98
N ALA A 199 -15.94 -7.98 -5.16
CA ALA A 199 -16.79 -8.56 -6.20
C ALA A 199 -16.72 -10.08 -6.32
N ASN A 200 -15.73 -10.73 -5.70
CA ASN A 200 -15.39 -12.15 -5.88
C ASN A 200 -15.16 -12.53 -7.36
N ASP A 201 -14.75 -11.56 -8.16
CA ASP A 201 -14.38 -11.71 -9.57
C ASP A 201 -12.98 -11.11 -9.80
N PRO A 202 -11.97 -11.92 -10.21
CA PRO A 202 -10.62 -11.40 -10.46
C PRO A 202 -10.55 -10.44 -11.66
N ALA A 203 -11.58 -10.41 -12.51
CA ALA A 203 -11.70 -9.48 -13.63
C ALA A 203 -12.52 -8.21 -13.29
N ALA A 204 -13.06 -8.09 -12.08
CA ALA A 204 -13.73 -6.87 -11.65
C ALA A 204 -12.76 -5.70 -11.61
N ALA A 205 -13.25 -4.49 -11.85
CA ALA A 205 -12.52 -3.26 -11.56
C ALA A 205 -12.89 -2.73 -10.15
N ASP A 206 -11.98 -1.96 -9.57
CA ASP A 206 -12.16 -1.33 -8.26
C ASP A 206 -13.02 -0.06 -8.39
#